data_a293983845e7273790f361821d539dae
#
_entry.id   a293983845e7273790f361821d539dae
#
_cell.length_a   1.000
_cell.length_b   1.000
_cell.length_c   1.000
_cell.angle_alpha   90.00
_cell.angle_beta   90.00
_cell.angle_gamma   90.00
#
_symmetry.space_group_name_H-M   'P 1'
#
loop_
_entity.id
_entity.type
_entity.pdbx_description
1 polymer ?
#
loop_
_entity_poly.entity_id
_entity_poly.type
_entity_poly.pdbx_seq_one_letter_code
_entity_poly.pdbx_strand_id
1 'polypeptide(L)'
;MTDQPASPPSESPDSTSETASDSSADSSSAPRADVSAPGWSPVQPPMWTAPSGYGPSGSAGPDPSAPPVAPGPDQPYGPGVALQYGPSYGAYAPPPQAPKPGIVPLRPLGLGEILDGAVAYIRANPRAVLGVSVVLAVATAAIRFLTDVLTWSSLNQALQDWTDSLGDGVQSPTTSADTGAQLSSSLLDLVSSGVGLLIGVIATGLFTILIGHAVLGRRISAGQAWSEARGRLLRLLGLTVLIAAATWGILLAGVLIAVVSGVTLGGVGVALGVLLVLVLIPVAIWLWVLWSLAAPTLMLERTGVIASMRRSMRLVRPAWWRIFGIELLAAIIGGIIATVVAIPFAVIGGVSLFTASDPTAIPWVYLVGSAIGTLVASIVVQPFSAGVTALLYVDQRIRREALDLVLLQAASTRPENVEQRF
;
A
#
# COMPACT_ATOMS: atom_id res chain seq x y z
N MET A 1 -65.06 -5.68 32.09
CA MET A 1 -65.14 -4.33 32.64
C MET A 1 -64.15 -3.58 31.78
N THR A 2 -64.57 -3.08 30.61
CA THR A 2 -65.03 -1.70 30.35
C THR A 2 -63.82 -0.75 30.45
N ASP A 3 -63.31 0.02 29.52
CA ASP A 3 -63.95 0.65 28.35
C ASP A 3 -62.87 1.23 27.43
N GLN A 4 -63.03 1.13 26.16
CA GLN A 4 -62.62 2.07 25.14
C GLN A 4 -63.81 3.10 25.02
N PRO A 5 -63.73 4.33 24.50
CA PRO A 5 -63.16 4.72 23.20
C PRO A 5 -62.71 6.20 23.09
N ALA A 6 -62.12 6.72 22.05
CA ALA A 6 -62.69 7.42 20.90
C ALA A 6 -61.69 8.36 20.21
N SER A 7 -61.56 8.25 18.92
CA SER A 7 -61.23 9.32 17.94
C SER A 7 -62.55 9.93 17.40
N PRO A 8 -62.60 10.89 16.47
CA PRO A 8 -61.87 12.03 15.92
C PRO A 8 -62.70 13.33 15.94
N PRO A 9 -62.66 14.38 15.08
CA PRO A 9 -62.59 14.42 13.61
C PRO A 9 -61.77 15.56 13.00
N SER A 10 -61.44 15.43 11.78
CA SER A 10 -61.53 16.13 10.50
C SER A 10 -62.25 17.50 10.48
N GLU A 11 -61.67 18.46 9.75
CA GLU A 11 -62.42 19.28 8.78
C GLU A 11 -61.48 20.24 8.04
N SER A 12 -61.44 20.13 6.71
CA SER A 12 -61.34 21.22 5.77
C SER A 12 -62.77 21.68 5.47
N PRO A 13 -63.14 22.88 4.96
CA PRO A 13 -62.82 23.25 3.56
C PRO A 13 -62.83 24.79 3.25
N ASP A 14 -62.49 25.04 1.95
CA ASP A 14 -63.12 26.01 0.99
C ASP A 14 -62.82 27.50 1.13
N SER A 15 -62.32 28.03 0.11
CA SER A 15 -62.76 28.52 -1.23
C SER A 15 -63.02 30.05 -1.30
N THR A 16 -62.84 30.53 -2.52
CA THR A 16 -63.35 31.72 -3.23
C THR A 16 -62.54 33.00 -3.13
N SER A 17 -61.99 33.40 -4.23
CA SER A 17 -62.41 34.00 -5.48
C SER A 17 -62.23 35.51 -5.54
N GLU A 18 -61.77 35.97 -6.73
CA GLU A 18 -62.09 37.22 -7.48
C GLU A 18 -61.54 38.54 -6.90
N THR A 19 -60.98 39.44 -7.66
CA THR A 19 -61.29 39.99 -8.99
C THR A 19 -60.16 40.92 -9.46
N ALA A 20 -59.95 40.91 -10.76
CA ALA A 20 -59.55 41.87 -11.75
C ALA A 20 -59.44 43.35 -11.42
N SER A 21 -58.49 44.02 -12.03
CA SER A 21 -58.54 45.10 -13.02
C SER A 21 -57.17 45.74 -13.19
N ASP A 22 -56.59 45.66 -14.32
CA ASP A 22 -56.58 46.59 -15.47
C ASP A 22 -55.72 47.83 -15.23
N SER A 23 -54.65 47.98 -15.98
CA SER A 23 -54.43 49.04 -16.99
C SER A 23 -52.94 49.12 -17.41
N SER A 24 -52.78 48.91 -18.71
CA SER A 24 -52.05 49.72 -19.71
C SER A 24 -50.58 50.03 -19.57
N ALA A 25 -49.88 49.42 -20.55
CA ALA A 25 -48.92 50.03 -21.49
C ALA A 25 -47.65 50.68 -20.97
N ASP A 26 -46.51 50.12 -21.30
CA ASP A 26 -45.73 50.70 -22.39
C ASP A 26 -44.63 49.71 -22.90
N SER A 27 -44.42 49.88 -24.17
CA SER A 27 -43.50 49.09 -25.01
C SER A 27 -42.05 49.41 -24.76
N SER A 28 -41.17 48.35 -24.59
CA SER A 28 -39.92 48.44 -25.28
C SER A 28 -39.31 46.99 -25.45
N SER A 29 -38.98 46.78 -26.65
CA SER A 29 -38.42 45.59 -27.28
C SER A 29 -37.15 45.04 -26.57
N ALA A 30 -37.21 43.79 -26.16
CA ALA A 30 -36.02 42.98 -25.85
C ALA A 30 -35.84 41.87 -26.91
N PRO A 31 -34.63 41.61 -27.38
CA PRO A 31 -34.40 40.59 -28.39
C PRO A 31 -34.46 39.19 -27.78
N ARG A 32 -35.03 38.25 -28.54
CA ARG A 32 -35.07 36.82 -28.29
C ARG A 32 -33.65 36.29 -28.12
N ALA A 33 -33.35 35.68 -26.97
CA ALA A 33 -32.20 34.86 -26.78
C ALA A 33 -32.43 33.49 -27.41
N ASP A 34 -31.66 33.19 -28.42
CA ASP A 34 -31.46 31.84 -28.97
C ASP A 34 -30.90 30.90 -27.92
N VAL A 35 -31.58 29.82 -27.67
CA VAL A 35 -31.05 28.71 -26.82
C VAL A 35 -30.15 27.86 -27.68
N SER A 36 -28.88 28.27 -27.76
CA SER A 36 -27.81 27.43 -28.31
C SER A 36 -27.22 26.56 -27.20
N ALA A 37 -27.05 25.27 -27.48
CA ALA A 37 -26.47 24.25 -26.60
C ALA A 37 -25.12 24.68 -26.00
N PRO A 38 -24.73 24.20 -24.78
CA PRO A 38 -23.46 24.56 -24.18
C PRO A 38 -22.31 23.97 -24.94
N GLY A 39 -21.65 24.76 -25.75
CA GLY A 39 -20.36 24.49 -26.36
C GLY A 39 -19.30 24.51 -25.27
N TRP A 40 -18.53 23.44 -25.16
CA TRP A 40 -17.29 23.41 -24.36
C TRP A 40 -16.28 24.38 -24.97
N SER A 41 -16.16 25.56 -24.40
CA SER A 41 -15.02 26.44 -24.65
C SER A 41 -13.83 25.93 -23.84
N PRO A 42 -12.68 25.61 -24.42
CA PRO A 42 -11.50 25.32 -23.66
C PRO A 42 -11.06 26.56 -22.91
N VAL A 43 -11.18 26.55 -21.60
CA VAL A 43 -10.61 27.58 -20.72
C VAL A 43 -9.10 27.52 -20.89
N GLN A 44 -8.53 28.49 -21.56
CA GLN A 44 -7.08 28.66 -21.60
C GLN A 44 -6.59 28.94 -20.18
N PRO A 45 -5.59 28.20 -19.68
CA PRO A 45 -5.00 28.51 -18.39
C PRO A 45 -4.36 29.92 -18.47
N PRO A 46 -4.40 30.70 -17.37
CA PRO A 46 -3.79 32.02 -17.35
C PRO A 46 -2.32 31.90 -17.70
N MET A 47 -1.86 32.70 -18.67
CA MET A 47 -0.44 32.83 -18.99
C MET A 47 0.29 33.31 -17.73
N TRP A 48 1.23 32.49 -17.25
CA TRP A 48 2.16 32.90 -16.22
C TRP A 48 3.06 33.99 -16.79
N THR A 49 2.85 35.23 -16.41
CA THR A 49 3.84 36.29 -16.55
C THR A 49 4.90 36.05 -15.47
N ALA A 50 6.12 35.70 -15.90
CA ALA A 50 7.25 35.58 -14.99
C ALA A 50 7.49 36.94 -14.28
N PRO A 51 7.81 36.95 -12.98
CA PRO A 51 8.23 38.18 -12.30
C PRO A 51 9.52 38.68 -12.94
N SER A 52 9.48 39.87 -13.52
CA SER A 52 10.65 40.59 -14.02
C SER A 52 11.49 41.07 -12.83
N GLY A 53 12.62 40.43 -12.60
CA GLY A 53 13.56 40.87 -11.59
C GLY A 53 14.69 39.87 -11.33
N TYR A 54 15.83 40.20 -11.88
CA TYR A 54 17.20 39.74 -11.75
C TYR A 54 17.80 39.17 -13.06
N GLY A 55 18.14 40.11 -13.96
CA GLY A 55 19.14 39.85 -14.99
C GLY A 55 20.33 40.81 -14.80
N PRO A 56 21.58 40.36 -15.01
CA PRO A 56 22.73 41.23 -14.95
C PRO A 56 22.65 42.23 -16.08
N SER A 57 22.89 43.48 -15.76
CA SER A 57 23.06 44.61 -16.70
C SER A 57 24.20 44.35 -17.67
N GLY A 58 23.92 44.43 -18.98
CA GLY A 58 24.99 44.51 -19.97
C GLY A 58 24.68 43.88 -21.30
N SER A 59 24.08 44.63 -22.16
CA SER A 59 24.32 44.91 -23.58
C SER A 59 22.99 45.26 -24.29
N ALA A 60 22.92 46.51 -24.71
CA ALA A 60 21.84 47.03 -25.54
C ALA A 60 21.80 46.24 -26.87
N GLY A 61 20.70 45.54 -27.12
CA GLY A 61 20.38 44.99 -28.42
C GLY A 61 20.08 46.10 -29.42
N PRO A 62 20.33 45.91 -30.73
CA PRO A 62 20.13 46.93 -31.73
C PRO A 62 18.64 47.28 -31.86
N ASP A 63 18.37 48.60 -31.94
CA ASP A 63 17.06 49.21 -32.15
C ASP A 63 16.50 48.77 -33.52
N PRO A 64 15.31 48.20 -33.62
CA PRO A 64 14.73 47.75 -34.88
C PRO A 64 14.25 48.87 -35.79
N SER A 65 14.39 50.14 -35.40
CA SER A 65 14.03 51.32 -36.19
C SER A 65 15.17 52.05 -36.89
N ALA A 66 16.44 51.52 -36.83
CA ALA A 66 17.56 52.14 -37.53
C ALA A 66 17.68 51.57 -38.95
N PRO A 67 17.87 52.44 -39.97
CA PRO A 67 18.06 51.99 -41.35
C PRO A 67 19.39 51.24 -41.51
N PRO A 68 19.49 50.27 -42.45
CA PRO A 68 20.69 49.46 -42.63
C PRO A 68 21.86 50.32 -43.06
N VAL A 69 22.93 50.31 -42.28
CA VAL A 69 24.24 50.92 -42.64
C VAL A 69 24.92 50.03 -43.65
N ALA A 70 25.22 50.56 -44.84
CA ALA A 70 25.98 49.86 -45.85
C ALA A 70 27.45 49.62 -45.38
N PRO A 71 28.03 48.46 -45.66
CA PRO A 71 29.42 48.18 -45.29
C PRO A 71 30.43 49.03 -46.08
N GLY A 72 31.30 49.68 -45.32
CA GLY A 72 32.43 50.42 -45.92
C GLY A 72 33.49 49.48 -46.55
N PRO A 73 34.28 49.94 -47.51
CA PRO A 73 35.09 49.08 -48.35
C PRO A 73 36.44 48.57 -47.77
N ASP A 74 36.72 48.70 -46.48
CA ASP A 74 38.04 48.36 -45.94
C ASP A 74 37.94 47.54 -44.62
N GLN A 75 37.55 46.26 -44.74
CA GLN A 75 37.86 45.30 -43.68
C GLN A 75 38.41 43.99 -44.27
N PRO A 76 39.61 43.53 -43.83
CA PRO A 76 40.22 42.29 -44.34
C PRO A 76 39.41 41.07 -43.85
N TYR A 77 39.06 40.19 -44.78
CA TYR A 77 38.44 38.90 -44.56
C TYR A 77 39.31 38.02 -43.64
N GLY A 78 38.90 37.81 -42.40
CA GLY A 78 39.43 36.74 -41.56
C GLY A 78 38.80 35.37 -41.98
N PRO A 79 39.61 34.28 -41.98
CA PRO A 79 39.16 32.99 -42.46
C PRO A 79 38.20 32.33 -41.46
N GLY A 80 37.00 32.04 -41.91
CA GLY A 80 36.22 30.91 -41.45
C GLY A 80 35.35 31.08 -40.19
N VAL A 81 34.26 31.87 -40.30
CA VAL A 81 33.09 31.57 -39.46
C VAL A 81 32.13 30.74 -40.33
N ALA A 82 32.24 29.41 -40.23
CA ALA A 82 31.25 28.51 -40.77
C ALA A 82 29.92 28.81 -40.08
N LEU A 83 28.97 29.39 -40.83
CA LEU A 83 27.58 29.49 -40.40
C LEU A 83 27.04 28.07 -40.26
N GLN A 84 27.13 27.54 -39.06
CA GLN A 84 26.54 26.27 -38.70
C GLN A 84 25.01 26.46 -38.59
N TYR A 85 24.35 26.43 -39.79
CA TYR A 85 22.91 26.18 -39.88
C TYR A 85 22.68 24.72 -39.54
N GLY A 86 22.80 24.36 -38.25
CA GLY A 86 22.20 23.17 -37.73
C GLY A 86 20.73 23.47 -37.46
N PRO A 87 19.77 22.58 -37.81
CA PRO A 87 18.43 22.70 -37.30
C PRO A 87 18.52 22.64 -35.78
N SER A 88 18.27 23.76 -35.15
CA SER A 88 18.03 23.83 -33.72
C SER A 88 16.79 22.98 -33.46
N TYR A 89 16.95 21.67 -33.28
CA TYR A 89 15.97 20.86 -32.58
C TYR A 89 15.83 21.53 -31.22
N GLY A 90 14.70 22.22 -31.04
CA GLY A 90 14.37 22.89 -29.78
C GLY A 90 14.65 21.92 -28.65
N ALA A 91 15.61 22.25 -27.83
CA ALA A 91 15.96 21.46 -26.67
C ALA A 91 14.65 21.29 -25.92
N TYR A 92 14.13 20.07 -25.93
CA TYR A 92 12.92 19.70 -25.18
C TYR A 92 13.24 20.00 -23.72
N ALA A 93 12.83 21.17 -23.25
CA ALA A 93 12.99 21.50 -21.85
C ALA A 93 12.27 20.40 -21.08
N PRO A 94 12.94 19.64 -20.23
CA PRO A 94 12.26 18.60 -19.47
C PRO A 94 11.09 19.24 -18.72
N PRO A 95 9.92 18.61 -18.73
CA PRO A 95 8.74 19.18 -18.07
C PRO A 95 9.11 19.54 -16.63
N PRO A 96 8.60 20.66 -16.10
CA PRO A 96 8.95 21.11 -14.76
C PRO A 96 8.72 19.97 -13.77
N GLN A 97 9.77 19.61 -13.05
CA GLN A 97 9.72 18.49 -12.11
C GLN A 97 8.75 18.84 -11.00
N ALA A 98 7.80 17.94 -10.72
CA ALA A 98 6.85 18.12 -9.61
C ALA A 98 7.61 18.32 -8.29
N PRO A 99 7.17 19.22 -7.42
CA PRO A 99 7.81 19.46 -6.14
C PRO A 99 7.98 18.16 -5.36
N LYS A 100 9.18 17.93 -4.82
CA LYS A 100 9.55 16.73 -4.05
C LYS A 100 9.88 17.14 -2.62
N PRO A 101 8.90 17.41 -1.75
CA PRO A 101 9.15 17.84 -0.37
C PRO A 101 9.75 16.72 0.49
N GLY A 102 9.55 15.45 0.12
CA GLY A 102 10.05 14.27 0.81
C GLY A 102 10.67 13.24 -0.12
N ILE A 103 10.39 11.96 0.15
CA ILE A 103 10.98 10.83 -0.57
C ILE A 103 10.37 10.60 -1.96
N VAL A 104 9.14 11.07 -2.20
CA VAL A 104 8.42 10.88 -3.47
C VAL A 104 7.92 12.21 -4.03
N PRO A 105 7.82 12.35 -5.37
CA PRO A 105 7.22 13.54 -6.00
C PRO A 105 5.72 13.59 -5.73
N LEU A 106 5.16 14.81 -5.59
CA LEU A 106 3.72 15.03 -5.41
C LEU A 106 2.98 14.95 -6.75
N ARG A 107 2.95 13.78 -7.35
CA ARG A 107 2.20 13.43 -8.56
C ARG A 107 1.83 11.94 -8.52
N PRO A 108 0.90 11.49 -9.36
CA PRO A 108 0.62 10.06 -9.49
C PRO A 108 1.89 9.25 -9.74
N LEU A 109 2.17 8.29 -8.84
CA LEU A 109 3.42 7.54 -8.85
C LEU A 109 3.40 6.42 -9.90
N GLY A 110 4.54 6.19 -10.56
CA GLY A 110 4.79 5.00 -11.36
C GLY A 110 5.15 3.78 -10.50
N LEU A 111 5.16 2.58 -11.11
CA LEU A 111 5.57 1.35 -10.44
C LEU A 111 6.98 1.48 -9.84
N GLY A 112 7.96 1.91 -10.66
CA GLY A 112 9.34 2.09 -10.23
C GLY A 112 9.47 3.12 -9.11
N GLU A 113 8.70 4.22 -9.15
CA GLU A 113 8.72 5.26 -8.13
C GLU A 113 8.18 4.76 -6.77
N ILE A 114 7.23 3.81 -6.77
CA ILE A 114 6.73 3.19 -5.55
C ILE A 114 7.79 2.28 -4.93
N LEU A 115 8.44 1.44 -5.75
CA LEU A 115 9.49 0.53 -5.28
C LEU A 115 10.75 1.30 -4.84
N ASP A 116 11.17 2.29 -5.62
CA ASP A 116 12.30 3.16 -5.27
C ASP A 116 12.01 4.00 -4.02
N GLY A 117 10.79 4.52 -3.90
CA GLY A 117 10.32 5.22 -2.72
C GLY A 117 10.33 4.34 -1.47
N ALA A 118 9.98 3.05 -1.59
CA ALA A 118 10.05 2.08 -0.50
C ALA A 118 11.49 1.81 -0.04
N VAL A 119 12.48 1.93 -0.91
CA VAL A 119 13.89 1.88 -0.53
C VAL A 119 14.37 3.23 0.00
N ALA A 120 13.93 4.31 -0.64
CA ALA A 120 14.34 5.67 -0.29
C ALA A 120 13.95 6.06 1.14
N TYR A 121 12.75 5.64 1.65
CA TYR A 121 12.38 5.94 3.03
C TYR A 121 13.27 5.24 4.06
N ILE A 122 13.73 4.01 3.76
CA ILE A 122 14.68 3.28 4.61
C ILE A 122 16.00 4.05 4.69
N ARG A 123 16.48 4.52 3.54
CA ARG A 123 17.71 5.33 3.44
C ARG A 123 17.56 6.72 4.06
N ALA A 124 16.38 7.33 4.02
CA ALA A 124 16.13 8.65 4.58
C ALA A 124 16.18 8.66 6.12
N ASN A 125 15.75 7.58 6.77
CA ASN A 125 15.74 7.47 8.25
C ASN A 125 16.21 6.08 8.73
N PRO A 126 17.48 5.67 8.43
CA PRO A 126 17.94 4.30 8.66
C PRO A 126 17.92 3.92 10.15
N ARG A 127 18.28 4.86 11.05
CA ARG A 127 18.31 4.57 12.49
C ARG A 127 16.94 4.21 13.05
N ALA A 128 15.89 4.92 12.65
CA ALA A 128 14.55 4.63 13.13
C ALA A 128 13.96 3.39 12.46
N VAL A 129 14.08 3.27 11.13
CA VAL A 129 13.50 2.15 10.36
C VAL A 129 14.20 0.85 10.69
N LEU A 130 15.53 0.79 10.55
CA LEU A 130 16.29 -0.44 10.84
C LEU A 130 16.28 -0.78 12.33
N GLY A 131 16.29 0.23 13.22
CA GLY A 131 16.17 -0.01 14.66
C GLY A 131 14.86 -0.72 15.03
N VAL A 132 13.73 -0.24 14.49
CA VAL A 132 12.42 -0.91 14.63
C VAL A 132 12.44 -2.30 13.99
N SER A 133 13.00 -2.41 12.76
CA SER A 133 13.08 -3.69 12.06
C SER A 133 13.87 -4.74 12.85
N VAL A 134 15.03 -4.38 13.40
CA VAL A 134 15.87 -5.30 14.18
C VAL A 134 15.12 -5.80 15.43
N VAL A 135 14.49 -4.91 16.19
CA VAL A 135 13.73 -5.30 17.39
C VAL A 135 12.59 -6.27 17.04
N LEU A 136 11.84 -5.97 16.00
CA LEU A 136 10.72 -6.82 15.57
C LEU A 136 11.21 -8.15 14.95
N ALA A 137 12.31 -8.10 14.18
CA ALA A 137 12.92 -9.29 13.59
C ALA A 137 13.46 -10.24 14.66
N VAL A 138 14.13 -9.70 15.70
CA VAL A 138 14.60 -10.51 16.84
C VAL A 138 13.43 -11.15 17.56
N ALA A 139 12.36 -10.40 17.84
CA ALA A 139 11.18 -10.95 18.47
C ALA A 139 10.53 -12.06 17.62
N THR A 140 10.41 -11.84 16.31
CA THR A 140 9.86 -12.85 15.37
C THR A 140 10.75 -14.10 15.32
N ALA A 141 12.07 -13.93 15.17
CA ALA A 141 13.02 -15.04 15.10
C ALA A 141 13.05 -15.85 16.40
N ALA A 142 13.00 -15.19 17.55
CA ALA A 142 12.98 -15.85 18.86
C ALA A 142 11.73 -16.73 19.04
N ILE A 143 10.56 -16.22 18.64
CA ILE A 143 9.30 -16.98 18.73
C ILE A 143 9.31 -18.16 17.77
N ARG A 144 9.74 -17.94 16.49
CA ARG A 144 9.89 -19.02 15.52
C ARG A 144 10.83 -20.09 16.02
N PHE A 145 12.02 -19.69 16.46
CA PHE A 145 13.01 -20.61 17.02
C PHE A 145 12.46 -21.44 18.19
N LEU A 146 11.78 -20.79 19.13
CA LEU A 146 11.15 -21.48 20.25
C LEU A 146 10.09 -22.47 19.79
N THR A 147 9.23 -22.07 18.86
CA THR A 147 8.20 -22.94 18.27
C THR A 147 8.85 -24.13 17.55
N ASP A 148 9.83 -23.87 16.69
CA ASP A 148 10.52 -24.92 15.93
C ASP A 148 11.21 -25.94 16.85
N VAL A 149 11.82 -25.49 17.97
CA VAL A 149 12.39 -26.40 18.99
C VAL A 149 11.31 -27.24 19.65
N LEU A 150 10.20 -26.63 20.05
CA LEU A 150 9.12 -27.33 20.77
C LEU A 150 8.31 -28.28 19.88
N THR A 151 8.24 -28.00 18.58
CA THR A 151 7.50 -28.83 17.61
C THR A 151 8.39 -29.81 16.85
N TRP A 152 9.70 -29.81 17.08
CA TRP A 152 10.66 -30.66 16.34
C TRP A 152 10.32 -32.15 16.38
N SER A 153 9.97 -32.68 17.56
CA SER A 153 9.63 -34.10 17.71
C SER A 153 8.37 -34.46 16.89
N SER A 154 7.36 -33.63 16.88
CA SER A 154 6.12 -33.84 16.11
C SER A 154 6.40 -33.77 14.59
N LEU A 155 7.24 -32.85 14.15
CA LEU A 155 7.65 -32.74 12.75
C LEU A 155 8.46 -33.96 12.30
N ASN A 156 9.39 -34.39 13.12
CA ASN A 156 10.22 -35.57 12.83
C ASN A 156 9.40 -36.86 12.71
N GLN A 157 8.41 -37.04 13.60
CA GLN A 157 7.45 -38.15 13.50
C GLN A 157 6.66 -38.07 12.19
N ALA A 158 6.09 -36.90 11.86
CA ALA A 158 5.32 -36.74 10.63
C ALA A 158 6.16 -37.00 9.36
N LEU A 159 7.45 -36.63 9.37
CA LEU A 159 8.37 -36.94 8.26
C LEU A 159 8.66 -38.44 8.15
N GLN A 160 8.84 -39.14 9.28
CA GLN A 160 9.02 -40.58 9.29
C GLN A 160 7.77 -41.30 8.77
N ASP A 161 6.59 -40.96 9.29
CA ASP A 161 5.33 -41.53 8.80
C ASP A 161 5.12 -41.31 7.29
N TRP A 162 5.51 -40.12 6.78
CA TRP A 162 5.44 -39.82 5.36
C TRP A 162 6.45 -40.66 4.53
N THR A 163 7.71 -40.80 4.98
CA THR A 163 8.71 -41.62 4.30
C THR A 163 8.34 -43.09 4.29
N ASP A 164 7.80 -43.59 5.40
CA ASP A 164 7.35 -44.99 5.53
C ASP A 164 6.13 -45.22 4.60
N SER A 165 5.22 -44.25 4.48
CA SER A 165 4.10 -44.33 3.53
C SER A 165 4.51 -44.39 2.06
N LEU A 166 5.66 -43.79 1.71
CA LEU A 166 6.21 -43.86 0.34
C LEU A 166 6.87 -45.21 0.07
N GLY A 167 7.45 -45.85 1.12
CA GLY A 167 8.10 -47.15 1.02
C GLY A 167 7.14 -48.32 0.91
N ASP A 168 5.99 -48.27 1.58
CA ASP A 168 5.02 -49.39 1.68
C ASP A 168 3.87 -49.35 0.66
N GLY A 169 3.92 -48.43 -0.33
CA GLY A 169 2.88 -48.29 -1.35
C GLY A 169 1.50 -48.03 -0.77
N VAL A 170 1.22 -46.76 -0.58
CA VAL A 170 -0.11 -46.17 -0.24
C VAL A 170 -1.00 -47.07 0.65
N GLN A 171 -0.51 -47.43 1.79
CA GLN A 171 -1.39 -47.84 2.89
C GLN A 171 -1.91 -46.57 3.55
N SER A 172 -3.23 -46.49 3.71
CA SER A 172 -3.86 -45.38 4.42
C SER A 172 -3.13 -45.10 5.72
N PRO A 173 -2.78 -43.84 6.05
CA PRO A 173 -2.12 -43.56 7.29
C PRO A 173 -2.94 -44.15 8.44
N THR A 174 -2.37 -45.16 9.05
CA THR A 174 -2.97 -45.79 10.22
C THR A 174 -2.98 -44.73 11.31
N THR A 175 -4.13 -44.32 11.71
CA THR A 175 -4.49 -43.28 12.68
C THR A 175 -4.09 -43.70 14.11
N SER A 176 -2.82 -44.02 14.33
CA SER A 176 -2.28 -44.13 15.67
C SER A 176 -1.28 -43.00 16.01
N ALA A 177 -1.26 -41.93 15.21
CA ALA A 177 -0.61 -40.70 15.61
C ALA A 177 -1.14 -40.31 17.00
N ASP A 178 -0.23 -40.18 17.97
CA ASP A 178 -0.58 -39.78 19.33
C ASP A 178 -1.36 -38.47 19.27
N THR A 179 -2.69 -38.55 19.39
CA THR A 179 -3.62 -37.42 19.28
C THR A 179 -3.23 -36.30 20.26
N GLY A 180 -2.56 -36.67 21.37
CA GLY A 180 -2.06 -35.70 22.34
C GLY A 180 -0.87 -34.89 21.79
N ALA A 181 0.08 -35.53 21.12
CA ALA A 181 1.23 -34.86 20.50
C ALA A 181 0.77 -33.94 19.35
N GLN A 182 -0.18 -34.40 18.53
CA GLN A 182 -0.77 -33.60 17.45
C GLN A 182 -1.52 -32.37 17.95
N LEU A 183 -2.31 -32.52 19.04
CA LEU A 183 -3.01 -31.40 19.66
C LEU A 183 -2.04 -30.39 20.28
N SER A 184 -0.98 -30.85 20.95
CA SER A 184 0.02 -29.97 21.57
C SER A 184 0.79 -29.17 20.52
N SER A 185 1.21 -29.77 19.42
CA SER A 185 1.88 -29.06 18.32
C SER A 185 0.96 -28.04 17.67
N SER A 186 -0.31 -28.39 17.42
CA SER A 186 -1.29 -27.47 16.87
C SER A 186 -1.58 -26.27 17.78
N LEU A 187 -1.59 -26.47 19.09
CA LEU A 187 -1.76 -25.37 20.06
C LEU A 187 -0.52 -24.45 20.09
N LEU A 188 0.69 -25.02 20.03
CA LEU A 188 1.92 -24.22 19.93
C LEU A 188 1.98 -23.42 18.65
N ASP A 189 1.58 -23.97 17.51
CA ASP A 189 1.50 -23.27 16.24
C ASP A 189 0.44 -22.15 16.29
N LEU A 190 -0.70 -22.37 16.94
CA LEU A 190 -1.71 -21.36 17.12
C LEU A 190 -1.22 -20.19 17.98
N VAL A 191 -0.54 -20.48 19.10
CA VAL A 191 0.05 -19.46 19.97
C VAL A 191 1.13 -18.69 19.23
N SER A 192 2.04 -19.37 18.55
CA SER A 192 3.11 -18.77 17.75
C SER A 192 2.54 -17.85 16.65
N SER A 193 1.54 -18.32 15.93
CA SER A 193 0.85 -17.53 14.90
C SER A 193 0.18 -16.30 15.50
N GLY A 194 -0.45 -16.42 16.67
CA GLY A 194 -1.06 -15.30 17.40
C GLY A 194 -0.04 -14.23 17.80
N VAL A 195 1.11 -14.67 18.35
CA VAL A 195 2.19 -13.72 18.69
C VAL A 195 2.82 -13.12 17.44
N GLY A 196 3.01 -13.89 16.38
CA GLY A 196 3.48 -13.39 15.08
C GLY A 196 2.54 -12.32 14.50
N LEU A 197 1.23 -12.53 14.62
CA LEU A 197 0.22 -11.54 14.22
C LEU A 197 0.35 -10.24 15.04
N LEU A 198 0.56 -10.32 16.35
CA LEU A 198 0.77 -9.13 17.19
C LEU A 198 2.02 -8.35 16.76
N ILE A 199 3.12 -9.04 16.51
CA ILE A 199 4.37 -8.43 16.01
C ILE A 199 4.12 -7.77 14.64
N GLY A 200 3.43 -8.45 13.74
CA GLY A 200 3.06 -7.93 12.42
C GLY A 200 2.20 -6.69 12.47
N VAL A 201 1.23 -6.62 13.41
CA VAL A 201 0.40 -5.44 13.66
C VAL A 201 1.26 -4.27 14.14
N ILE A 202 2.17 -4.52 15.09
CA ILE A 202 3.09 -3.49 15.59
C ILE A 202 3.99 -2.99 14.45
N ALA A 203 4.55 -3.90 13.66
CA ALA A 203 5.39 -3.59 12.50
C ALA A 203 4.64 -2.70 11.50
N THR A 204 3.46 -3.13 11.07
CA THR A 204 2.63 -2.39 10.10
C THR A 204 2.29 -1.00 10.63
N GLY A 205 1.91 -0.88 11.91
CA GLY A 205 1.60 0.39 12.54
C GLY A 205 2.78 1.36 12.56
N LEU A 206 3.94 0.89 13.01
CA LEU A 206 5.15 1.70 13.12
C LEU A 206 5.69 2.14 11.76
N PHE A 207 5.82 1.20 10.81
CA PHE A 207 6.33 1.54 9.49
C PHE A 207 5.39 2.46 8.72
N THR A 208 4.08 2.28 8.83
CA THR A 208 3.10 3.19 8.20
C THR A 208 3.26 4.64 8.70
N ILE A 209 3.48 4.84 10.01
CA ILE A 209 3.72 6.18 10.56
C ILE A 209 5.06 6.73 10.09
N LEU A 210 6.13 5.93 10.15
CA LEU A 210 7.46 6.34 9.68
C LEU A 210 7.43 6.80 8.22
N ILE A 211 6.73 6.06 7.35
CA ILE A 211 6.57 6.39 5.93
C ILE A 211 5.72 7.65 5.76
N GLY A 212 4.61 7.77 6.50
CA GLY A 212 3.74 8.95 6.44
C GLY A 212 4.53 10.24 6.72
N HIS A 213 5.43 10.23 7.69
CA HIS A 213 6.32 11.36 7.97
C HIS A 213 7.41 11.53 6.91
N ALA A 214 7.99 10.44 6.39
CA ALA A 214 9.02 10.48 5.36
C ALA A 214 8.51 11.06 4.03
N VAL A 215 7.27 10.80 3.65
CA VAL A 215 6.61 11.40 2.47
C VAL A 215 6.54 12.92 2.61
N LEU A 216 6.36 13.44 3.82
CA LEU A 216 6.36 14.88 4.14
C LEU A 216 7.78 15.45 4.36
N GLY A 217 8.83 14.67 4.14
CA GLY A 217 10.21 15.08 4.38
C GLY A 217 10.59 15.24 5.87
N ARG A 218 9.78 14.70 6.78
CA ARG A 218 10.02 14.77 8.23
C ARG A 218 10.73 13.50 8.72
N ARG A 219 11.73 13.67 9.56
CA ARG A 219 12.40 12.56 10.25
C ARG A 219 11.87 12.48 11.68
N ILE A 220 11.42 11.30 12.06
CA ILE A 220 10.96 11.02 13.43
C ILE A 220 11.75 9.86 14.02
N SER A 221 11.88 9.84 15.34
CA SER A 221 12.51 8.73 16.05
C SER A 221 11.55 7.54 16.19
N ALA A 222 12.10 6.34 16.45
CA ALA A 222 11.32 5.13 16.73
C ALA A 222 10.39 5.33 17.95
N GLY A 223 10.83 6.04 18.98
CA GLY A 223 10.02 6.36 20.16
C GLY A 223 8.83 7.28 19.85
N GLN A 224 9.01 8.26 18.96
CA GLN A 224 7.92 9.11 18.49
C GLN A 224 6.91 8.30 17.65
N ALA A 225 7.41 7.44 16.74
CA ALA A 225 6.54 6.55 15.99
C ALA A 225 5.73 5.63 16.92
N TRP A 226 6.36 5.07 17.96
CA TRP A 226 5.68 4.25 18.96
C TRP A 226 4.60 5.02 19.73
N SER A 227 4.92 6.23 20.23
CA SER A 227 3.96 7.05 20.97
C SER A 227 2.73 7.42 20.15
N GLU A 228 2.91 7.61 18.84
CA GLU A 228 1.82 7.90 17.90
C GLU A 228 1.02 6.62 17.51
N ALA A 229 1.70 5.48 17.38
CA ALA A 229 1.10 4.20 16.99
C ALA A 229 0.28 3.56 18.11
N ARG A 230 0.81 3.53 19.34
CA ARG A 230 0.29 2.73 20.47
C ARG A 230 -1.21 2.89 20.72
N GLY A 231 -1.73 4.12 20.59
CA GLY A 231 -3.16 4.42 20.79
C GLY A 231 -4.09 3.84 19.71
N ARG A 232 -3.52 3.32 18.60
CA ARG A 232 -4.26 2.77 17.46
C ARG A 232 -4.00 1.29 17.23
N LEU A 233 -2.99 0.70 17.92
CA LEU A 233 -2.60 -0.69 17.71
C LEU A 233 -3.75 -1.66 17.99
N LEU A 234 -4.58 -1.42 19.00
CA LEU A 234 -5.74 -2.26 19.28
C LEU A 234 -6.78 -2.23 18.13
N ARG A 235 -7.00 -1.07 17.53
CA ARG A 235 -7.88 -0.95 16.36
C ARG A 235 -7.27 -1.62 15.14
N LEU A 236 -5.95 -1.50 14.96
CA LEU A 236 -5.22 -2.15 13.89
C LEU A 236 -5.24 -3.67 14.07
N LEU A 237 -5.09 -4.17 15.29
CA LEU A 237 -5.25 -5.58 15.63
C LEU A 237 -6.66 -6.08 15.26
N GLY A 238 -7.71 -5.36 15.71
CA GLY A 238 -9.07 -5.69 15.35
C GLY A 238 -9.32 -5.70 13.83
N LEU A 239 -8.71 -4.75 13.10
CA LEU A 239 -8.75 -4.73 11.63
C LEU A 239 -8.08 -5.96 11.03
N THR A 240 -6.85 -6.29 11.48
CA THR A 240 -6.09 -7.42 10.95
C THR A 240 -6.80 -8.75 11.23
N VAL A 241 -7.30 -8.93 12.45
CA VAL A 241 -8.08 -10.12 12.83
C VAL A 241 -9.35 -10.22 11.98
N LEU A 242 -10.08 -9.12 11.76
CA LEU A 242 -11.29 -9.13 10.95
C LEU A 242 -11.01 -9.47 9.48
N ILE A 243 -9.95 -8.92 8.89
CA ILE A 243 -9.52 -9.26 7.54
C ILE A 243 -9.08 -10.73 7.47
N ALA A 244 -8.28 -11.18 8.42
CA ALA A 244 -7.84 -12.57 8.50
C ALA A 244 -9.03 -13.52 8.65
N ALA A 245 -9.96 -13.24 9.55
CA ALA A 245 -11.17 -14.03 9.75
C ALA A 245 -12.05 -14.08 8.49
N ALA A 246 -12.16 -12.99 7.75
CA ALA A 246 -12.92 -12.96 6.50
C ALA A 246 -12.24 -13.75 5.38
N THR A 247 -10.91 -13.60 5.20
CA THR A 247 -10.18 -14.27 4.12
C THR A 247 -9.92 -15.75 4.40
N TRP A 248 -9.41 -16.07 5.59
CA TRP A 248 -9.15 -17.46 6.00
C TRP A 248 -10.41 -18.21 6.37
N GLY A 249 -11.44 -17.52 6.91
CA GLY A 249 -12.73 -18.11 7.23
C GLY A 249 -13.44 -18.67 6.00
N ILE A 250 -13.38 -17.99 4.86
CA ILE A 250 -13.93 -18.49 3.60
C ILE A 250 -13.19 -19.76 3.14
N LEU A 251 -11.87 -19.79 3.22
CA LEU A 251 -11.06 -20.95 2.84
C LEU A 251 -11.32 -22.12 3.81
N LEU A 252 -11.37 -21.87 5.11
CA LEU A 252 -11.66 -22.88 6.11
C LEU A 252 -13.07 -23.48 5.91
N ALA A 253 -14.06 -22.65 5.66
CA ALA A 253 -15.41 -23.14 5.33
C ALA A 253 -15.41 -24.02 4.08
N GLY A 254 -14.64 -23.63 3.05
CA GLY A 254 -14.47 -24.45 1.84
C GLY A 254 -13.82 -25.80 2.12
N VAL A 255 -12.76 -25.83 2.95
CA VAL A 255 -12.09 -27.07 3.36
C VAL A 255 -13.02 -27.95 4.20
N LEU A 256 -13.77 -27.39 5.14
CA LEU A 256 -14.75 -28.15 5.92
C LEU A 256 -15.83 -28.78 5.05
N ILE A 257 -16.36 -28.04 4.07
CA ILE A 257 -17.32 -28.58 3.09
C ILE A 257 -16.67 -29.68 2.24
N ALA A 258 -15.41 -29.51 1.84
CA ALA A 258 -14.66 -30.52 1.08
C ALA A 258 -14.48 -31.82 1.87
N VAL A 259 -14.13 -31.71 3.15
CA VAL A 259 -13.99 -32.88 4.04
C VAL A 259 -15.35 -33.60 4.22
N VAL A 260 -16.41 -32.87 4.54
CA VAL A 260 -17.74 -33.44 4.70
C VAL A 260 -18.23 -34.11 3.41
N SER A 261 -18.04 -33.47 2.26
CA SER A 261 -18.42 -34.05 0.95
C SER A 261 -17.58 -35.30 0.62
N GLY A 262 -16.30 -35.32 0.96
CA GLY A 262 -15.42 -36.50 0.81
C GLY A 262 -15.90 -37.70 1.64
N VAL A 263 -16.27 -37.47 2.90
CA VAL A 263 -16.79 -38.50 3.81
C VAL A 263 -18.16 -39.05 3.33
N THR A 264 -19.04 -38.18 2.83
CA THR A 264 -20.42 -38.56 2.46
C THR A 264 -20.54 -39.13 1.05
N LEU A 265 -19.79 -38.61 0.08
CA LEU A 265 -19.87 -38.94 -1.37
C LEU A 265 -18.64 -39.70 -1.88
N GLY A 266 -17.69 -40.02 -1.02
CA GLY A 266 -16.47 -40.71 -1.40
C GLY A 266 -15.63 -39.91 -2.43
N GLY A 267 -15.05 -40.58 -3.41
CA GLY A 267 -14.13 -39.96 -4.39
C GLY A 267 -14.76 -38.79 -5.17
N VAL A 268 -16.07 -38.84 -5.46
CA VAL A 268 -16.78 -37.73 -6.13
C VAL A 268 -16.83 -36.52 -5.17
N GLY A 269 -17.09 -36.74 -3.90
CA GLY A 269 -17.10 -35.66 -2.90
C GLY A 269 -15.74 -35.01 -2.73
N VAL A 270 -14.65 -35.78 -2.74
CA VAL A 270 -13.27 -35.25 -2.72
C VAL A 270 -13.02 -34.37 -3.94
N ALA A 271 -13.38 -34.83 -5.15
CA ALA A 271 -13.17 -34.05 -6.38
C ALA A 271 -13.93 -32.71 -6.35
N LEU A 272 -15.20 -32.73 -5.92
CA LEU A 272 -16.01 -31.52 -5.77
C LEU A 272 -15.45 -30.58 -4.70
N GLY A 273 -14.98 -31.13 -3.58
CA GLY A 273 -14.35 -30.37 -2.52
C GLY A 273 -13.06 -29.67 -2.97
N VAL A 274 -12.18 -30.37 -3.68
CA VAL A 274 -10.96 -29.78 -4.26
C VAL A 274 -11.33 -28.66 -5.25
N LEU A 275 -12.30 -28.89 -6.13
CA LEU A 275 -12.77 -27.86 -7.07
C LEU A 275 -13.32 -26.63 -6.33
N LEU A 276 -14.10 -26.82 -5.27
CA LEU A 276 -14.60 -25.73 -4.43
C LEU A 276 -13.46 -24.91 -3.83
N VAL A 277 -12.49 -25.55 -3.19
CA VAL A 277 -11.33 -24.86 -2.60
C VAL A 277 -10.55 -24.11 -3.66
N LEU A 278 -10.35 -24.70 -4.84
CA LEU A 278 -9.66 -24.08 -5.96
C LEU A 278 -10.37 -22.79 -6.45
N VAL A 279 -11.69 -22.75 -6.41
CA VAL A 279 -12.49 -21.56 -6.74
C VAL A 279 -12.43 -20.51 -5.61
N LEU A 280 -12.36 -20.95 -4.36
CA LEU A 280 -12.34 -20.02 -3.21
C LEU A 280 -10.99 -19.30 -3.05
N ILE A 281 -9.89 -19.88 -3.53
CA ILE A 281 -8.56 -19.22 -3.47
C ILE A 281 -8.56 -17.86 -4.21
N PRO A 282 -8.98 -17.73 -5.48
CA PRO A 282 -9.09 -16.43 -6.14
C PRO A 282 -10.01 -15.44 -5.42
N VAL A 283 -11.11 -15.94 -4.83
CA VAL A 283 -12.03 -15.09 -4.03
C VAL A 283 -11.33 -14.54 -2.79
N ALA A 284 -10.58 -15.37 -2.08
CA ALA A 284 -9.81 -14.95 -0.91
C ALA A 284 -8.72 -13.93 -1.28
N ILE A 285 -8.00 -14.14 -2.39
CA ILE A 285 -7.01 -13.19 -2.92
C ILE A 285 -7.70 -11.87 -3.29
N TRP A 286 -8.86 -11.94 -3.95
CA TRP A 286 -9.62 -10.75 -4.33
C TRP A 286 -10.03 -9.91 -3.12
N LEU A 287 -10.52 -10.55 -2.06
CA LEU A 287 -10.86 -9.90 -0.80
C LEU A 287 -9.63 -9.32 -0.09
N TRP A 288 -8.53 -10.08 -0.05
CA TRP A 288 -7.28 -9.63 0.57
C TRP A 288 -6.76 -8.34 -0.09
N VAL A 289 -6.73 -8.29 -1.42
CA VAL A 289 -6.33 -7.09 -2.17
C VAL A 289 -7.29 -5.93 -1.91
N LEU A 290 -8.60 -6.17 -1.82
CA LEU A 290 -9.59 -5.12 -1.52
C LEU A 290 -9.33 -4.41 -0.18
N TRP A 291 -8.76 -5.12 0.79
CA TRP A 291 -8.48 -4.60 2.12
C TRP A 291 -7.00 -4.34 2.41
N SER A 292 -6.12 -4.52 1.43
CA SER A 292 -4.67 -4.32 1.61
C SER A 292 -4.31 -2.90 2.06
N LEU A 293 -5.04 -1.89 1.58
CA LEU A 293 -4.84 -0.49 1.96
C LEU A 293 -5.59 -0.07 3.25
N ALA A 294 -6.27 -0.99 3.94
CA ALA A 294 -7.05 -0.65 5.14
C ALA A 294 -6.15 -0.28 6.33
N ALA A 295 -4.99 -0.94 6.47
CA ALA A 295 -4.04 -0.65 7.54
C ALA A 295 -3.44 0.77 7.44
N PRO A 296 -2.87 1.22 6.29
CA PRO A 296 -2.43 2.62 6.16
C PRO A 296 -3.58 3.63 6.28
N THR A 297 -4.79 3.30 5.81
CA THR A 297 -5.97 4.16 6.00
C THR A 297 -6.26 4.37 7.50
N LEU A 298 -6.31 3.30 8.29
CA LEU A 298 -6.56 3.38 9.72
C LEU A 298 -5.49 4.20 10.46
N MET A 299 -4.22 3.97 10.11
CA MET A 299 -3.09 4.59 10.81
C MET A 299 -2.93 6.07 10.45
N LEU A 300 -3.08 6.44 9.18
CA LEU A 300 -2.84 7.81 8.68
C LEU A 300 -4.09 8.69 8.79
N GLU A 301 -5.29 8.16 8.50
CA GLU A 301 -6.54 8.94 8.57
C GLU A 301 -7.20 8.89 9.95
N ARG A 302 -6.69 8.10 10.89
CA ARG A 302 -7.23 7.94 12.26
C ARG A 302 -8.68 7.45 12.27
N THR A 303 -9.07 6.64 11.31
CA THR A 303 -10.44 6.14 11.15
C THR A 303 -10.71 4.90 12.01
N GLY A 304 -11.98 4.50 12.11
CA GLY A 304 -12.37 3.23 12.76
C GLY A 304 -12.16 2.02 11.84
N VAL A 305 -12.21 0.81 12.39
CA VAL A 305 -11.97 -0.46 11.69
C VAL A 305 -12.85 -0.62 10.44
N ILE A 306 -14.17 -0.54 10.59
CA ILE A 306 -15.11 -0.71 9.48
C ILE A 306 -15.01 0.43 8.46
N ALA A 307 -14.75 1.67 8.95
CA ALA A 307 -14.57 2.82 8.08
C ALA A 307 -13.32 2.67 7.22
N SER A 308 -12.19 2.18 7.77
CA SER A 308 -10.96 1.93 7.02
C SER A 308 -11.12 0.82 5.98
N MET A 309 -11.85 -0.27 6.29
CA MET A 309 -12.17 -1.32 5.31
C MET A 309 -13.00 -0.79 4.14
N ARG A 310 -14.07 -0.03 4.43
CA ARG A 310 -14.90 0.62 3.38
C ARG A 310 -14.08 1.61 2.55
N ARG A 311 -13.20 2.35 3.20
CA ARG A 311 -12.31 3.30 2.56
C ARG A 311 -11.34 2.60 1.61
N SER A 312 -10.67 1.54 2.08
CA SER A 312 -9.78 0.70 1.27
C SER A 312 -10.52 0.15 0.04
N MET A 313 -11.70 -0.43 0.21
CA MET A 313 -12.50 -0.93 -0.93
C MET A 313 -12.79 0.14 -1.98
N ARG A 314 -13.10 1.38 -1.57
CA ARG A 314 -13.35 2.49 -2.50
C ARG A 314 -12.11 2.90 -3.28
N LEU A 315 -10.94 2.88 -2.63
CA LEU A 315 -9.67 3.20 -3.27
C LEU A 315 -9.19 2.09 -4.21
N VAL A 316 -9.37 0.83 -3.82
CA VAL A 316 -8.83 -0.34 -4.52
C VAL A 316 -9.69 -0.78 -5.71
N ARG A 317 -11.04 -0.85 -5.56
CA ARG A 317 -11.93 -1.40 -6.60
C ARG A 317 -11.62 -0.93 -8.03
N PRO A 318 -11.49 0.38 -8.31
CA PRO A 318 -11.30 0.85 -9.67
C PRO A 318 -9.87 0.68 -10.21
N ALA A 319 -8.91 0.27 -9.36
CA ALA A 319 -7.51 0.04 -9.72
C ALA A 319 -7.00 -1.33 -9.23
N TRP A 320 -7.91 -2.31 -9.04
CA TRP A 320 -7.63 -3.58 -8.39
C TRP A 320 -6.45 -4.33 -9.04
N TRP A 321 -6.45 -4.48 -10.37
CA TRP A 321 -5.39 -5.17 -11.10
C TRP A 321 -4.02 -4.50 -10.94
N ARG A 322 -4.00 -3.17 -10.89
CA ARG A 322 -2.77 -2.41 -10.71
C ARG A 322 -2.21 -2.60 -9.29
N ILE A 323 -3.07 -2.54 -8.28
CA ILE A 323 -2.68 -2.73 -6.88
C ILE A 323 -2.22 -4.16 -6.66
N PHE A 324 -2.99 -5.15 -7.13
CA PHE A 324 -2.61 -6.55 -7.09
C PHE A 324 -1.24 -6.80 -7.75
N GLY A 325 -1.03 -6.27 -8.96
CA GLY A 325 0.24 -6.43 -9.68
C GLY A 325 1.44 -5.82 -8.94
N ILE A 326 1.28 -4.65 -8.31
CA ILE A 326 2.36 -4.00 -7.56
C ILE A 326 2.64 -4.76 -6.24
N GLU A 327 1.62 -5.18 -5.51
CA GLU A 327 1.78 -5.96 -4.29
C GLU A 327 2.38 -7.34 -4.57
N LEU A 328 1.94 -8.01 -5.64
CA LEU A 328 2.52 -9.27 -6.10
C LEU A 328 4.00 -9.13 -6.46
N LEU A 329 4.34 -8.08 -7.23
CA LEU A 329 5.73 -7.82 -7.58
C LEU A 329 6.58 -7.51 -6.34
N ALA A 330 6.07 -6.72 -5.41
CA ALA A 330 6.75 -6.43 -4.16
C ALA A 330 6.95 -7.70 -3.31
N ALA A 331 5.96 -8.60 -3.28
CA ALA A 331 6.04 -9.89 -2.62
C ALA A 331 7.10 -10.80 -3.27
N ILE A 332 7.15 -10.84 -4.62
CA ILE A 332 8.17 -11.59 -5.36
C ILE A 332 9.57 -11.04 -5.06
N ILE A 333 9.77 -9.73 -5.15
CA ILE A 333 11.06 -9.09 -4.83
C ILE A 333 11.45 -9.37 -3.38
N GLY A 334 10.55 -9.19 -2.43
CA GLY A 334 10.76 -9.50 -1.02
C GLY A 334 11.09 -10.98 -0.79
N GLY A 335 10.39 -11.88 -1.47
CA GLY A 335 10.64 -13.32 -1.44
C GLY A 335 12.01 -13.69 -2.00
N ILE A 336 12.42 -13.11 -3.12
CA ILE A 336 13.76 -13.32 -3.69
C ILE A 336 14.84 -12.84 -2.70
N ILE A 337 14.68 -11.64 -2.13
CA ILE A 337 15.62 -11.11 -1.14
C ILE A 337 15.69 -12.04 0.08
N ALA A 338 14.53 -12.46 0.60
CA ALA A 338 14.46 -13.37 1.74
C ALA A 338 15.17 -14.70 1.45
N THR A 339 14.91 -15.30 0.27
CA THR A 339 15.51 -16.57 -0.15
C THR A 339 17.02 -16.43 -0.32
N VAL A 340 17.50 -15.42 -1.04
CA VAL A 340 18.94 -15.19 -1.24
C VAL A 340 19.67 -15.01 0.09
N VAL A 341 19.07 -14.28 1.02
CA VAL A 341 19.63 -14.09 2.38
C VAL A 341 19.60 -15.38 3.19
N ALA A 342 18.55 -16.18 3.05
CA ALA A 342 18.40 -17.43 3.82
C ALA A 342 19.25 -18.60 3.31
N ILE A 343 19.61 -18.63 2.00
CA ILE A 343 20.36 -19.72 1.37
C ILE A 343 21.62 -20.15 2.18
N PRO A 344 22.55 -19.26 2.57
CA PRO A 344 23.75 -19.70 3.28
C PRO A 344 23.44 -20.40 4.59
N PHE A 345 22.44 -19.92 5.33
CA PHE A 345 22.02 -20.53 6.59
C PHE A 345 21.27 -21.84 6.37
N ALA A 346 20.44 -21.93 5.32
CA ALA A 346 19.72 -23.13 4.93
C ALA A 346 20.69 -24.24 4.47
N VAL A 347 21.76 -23.91 3.73
CA VAL A 347 22.76 -24.87 3.28
C VAL A 347 23.55 -25.42 4.48
N ILE A 348 24.06 -24.55 5.36
CA ILE A 348 24.80 -24.95 6.55
C ILE A 348 23.91 -25.82 7.46
N GLY A 349 22.69 -25.39 7.70
CA GLY A 349 21.71 -26.11 8.50
C GLY A 349 21.30 -27.43 7.84
N GLY A 350 21.01 -27.43 6.53
CA GLY A 350 20.63 -28.62 5.79
C GLY A 350 21.69 -29.70 5.77
N VAL A 351 22.98 -29.34 5.57
CA VAL A 351 24.07 -30.28 5.65
C VAL A 351 24.13 -30.98 7.03
N SER A 352 23.83 -30.24 8.11
CA SER A 352 23.82 -30.83 9.46
C SER A 352 22.72 -31.89 9.65
N LEU A 353 21.61 -31.82 8.94
CA LEU A 353 20.55 -32.85 8.98
C LEU A 353 21.01 -34.17 8.33
N PHE A 354 21.80 -34.11 7.26
CA PHE A 354 22.28 -35.30 6.56
C PHE A 354 23.52 -35.93 7.25
N THR A 355 24.23 -35.15 8.06
CA THR A 355 25.43 -35.64 8.79
C THR A 355 25.14 -36.00 10.24
N ALA A 356 23.90 -35.81 10.70
CA ALA A 356 23.50 -36.18 12.06
C ALA A 356 23.57 -37.70 12.27
N SER A 357 24.27 -38.12 13.34
CA SER A 357 24.38 -39.53 13.71
C SER A 357 23.08 -40.08 14.31
N ASP A 358 22.24 -39.22 14.83
CA ASP A 358 20.94 -39.53 15.42
C ASP A 358 19.88 -38.63 14.77
N PRO A 359 19.00 -39.18 13.92
CA PRO A 359 17.95 -38.40 13.27
C PRO A 359 16.85 -37.91 14.24
N THR A 360 16.81 -38.44 15.46
CA THR A 360 15.83 -38.01 16.49
C THR A 360 16.34 -36.85 17.34
N ALA A 361 17.66 -36.58 17.30
CA ALA A 361 18.25 -35.48 18.03
C ALA A 361 17.82 -34.14 17.46
N ILE A 362 17.69 -33.12 18.33
CA ILE A 362 17.35 -31.74 17.91
C ILE A 362 18.50 -31.18 17.05
N PRO A 363 18.24 -30.78 15.80
CA PRO A 363 19.29 -30.30 14.90
C PRO A 363 19.58 -28.82 15.17
N TRP A 364 20.30 -28.54 16.22
CA TRP A 364 20.57 -27.15 16.66
C TRP A 364 21.18 -26.26 15.57
N VAL A 365 22.06 -26.80 14.75
CA VAL A 365 22.70 -26.06 13.65
C VAL A 365 21.65 -25.61 12.63
N TYR A 366 20.70 -26.49 12.30
CA TYR A 366 19.58 -26.14 11.40
C TYR A 366 18.65 -25.08 12.02
N LEU A 367 18.24 -25.29 13.27
CA LEU A 367 17.29 -24.40 13.95
C LEU A 367 17.88 -23.01 14.18
N VAL A 368 19.13 -22.93 14.62
CA VAL A 368 19.83 -21.64 14.78
C VAL A 368 20.07 -20.98 13.43
N GLY A 369 20.48 -21.74 12.43
CA GLY A 369 20.68 -21.22 11.06
C GLY A 369 19.40 -20.65 10.48
N SER A 370 18.28 -21.37 10.56
CA SER A 370 16.97 -20.91 10.07
C SER A 370 16.49 -19.65 10.80
N ALA A 371 16.70 -19.58 12.13
CA ALA A 371 16.36 -18.40 12.92
C ALA A 371 17.17 -17.17 12.51
N ILE A 372 18.49 -17.32 12.30
CA ILE A 372 19.36 -16.24 11.83
C ILE A 372 18.95 -15.80 10.42
N GLY A 373 18.71 -16.75 9.50
CA GLY A 373 18.25 -16.46 8.15
C GLY A 373 16.95 -15.67 8.15
N THR A 374 15.97 -16.10 8.95
CA THR A 374 14.69 -15.41 9.13
C THR A 374 14.88 -14.00 9.71
N LEU A 375 15.74 -13.85 10.71
CA LEU A 375 16.05 -12.57 11.33
C LEU A 375 16.61 -11.58 10.31
N VAL A 376 17.67 -11.97 9.60
CA VAL A 376 18.34 -11.08 8.63
C VAL A 376 17.40 -10.72 7.47
N ALA A 377 16.64 -11.68 6.94
CA ALA A 377 15.65 -11.44 5.90
C ALA A 377 14.57 -10.47 6.36
N SER A 378 14.04 -10.64 7.56
CA SER A 378 12.96 -9.80 8.11
C SER A 378 13.36 -8.34 8.31
N ILE A 379 14.63 -8.07 8.66
CA ILE A 379 15.14 -6.69 8.83
C ILE A 379 14.96 -5.86 7.55
N VAL A 380 15.07 -6.47 6.38
CA VAL A 380 14.98 -5.79 5.08
C VAL A 380 13.58 -5.89 4.50
N VAL A 381 12.98 -7.08 4.51
CA VAL A 381 11.73 -7.36 3.81
C VAL A 381 10.53 -6.69 4.48
N GLN A 382 10.46 -6.68 5.81
CA GLN A 382 9.32 -6.09 6.53
C GLN A 382 9.16 -4.58 6.26
N PRO A 383 10.20 -3.72 6.42
CA PRO A 383 10.06 -2.30 6.12
C PRO A 383 9.83 -2.04 4.63
N PHE A 384 10.43 -2.83 3.74
CA PHE A 384 10.21 -2.72 2.29
C PHE A 384 8.75 -2.96 1.92
N SER A 385 8.15 -4.08 2.35
CA SER A 385 6.74 -4.41 2.07
C SER A 385 5.78 -3.37 2.65
N ALA A 386 5.99 -2.96 3.90
CA ALA A 386 5.20 -1.88 4.51
C ALA A 386 5.34 -0.56 3.75
N GLY A 387 6.56 -0.29 3.22
CA GLY A 387 6.85 0.85 2.35
C GLY A 387 6.01 0.86 1.10
N VAL A 388 5.99 -0.24 0.37
CA VAL A 388 5.21 -0.39 -0.86
C VAL A 388 3.72 -0.17 -0.60
N THR A 389 3.15 -0.84 0.40
CA THR A 389 1.72 -0.74 0.72
C THR A 389 1.33 0.69 1.14
N ALA A 390 2.14 1.36 1.95
CA ALA A 390 1.86 2.73 2.36
C ALA A 390 2.01 3.73 1.20
N LEU A 391 2.98 3.55 0.31
CA LEU A 391 3.13 4.38 -0.89
C LEU A 391 2.03 4.14 -1.92
N LEU A 392 1.56 2.89 -2.07
CA LEU A 392 0.38 2.58 -2.85
C LEU A 392 -0.86 3.32 -2.34
N TYR A 393 -1.04 3.37 -1.02
CA TYR A 393 -2.12 4.15 -0.42
C TYR A 393 -1.99 5.64 -0.76
N VAL A 394 -0.80 6.23 -0.64
CA VAL A 394 -0.54 7.63 -1.00
C VAL A 394 -0.82 7.88 -2.49
N ASP A 395 -0.34 7.00 -3.39
CA ASP A 395 -0.59 7.06 -4.83
C ASP A 395 -2.10 7.02 -5.16
N GLN A 396 -2.86 6.12 -4.53
CA GLN A 396 -4.31 6.05 -4.75
C GLN A 396 -5.04 7.31 -4.25
N ARG A 397 -4.56 7.93 -3.17
CA ARG A 397 -5.11 9.21 -2.69
C ARG A 397 -4.77 10.37 -3.62
N ILE A 398 -3.56 10.45 -4.14
CA ILE A 398 -3.18 11.45 -5.13
C ILE A 398 -4.07 11.33 -6.37
N ARG A 399 -4.22 10.12 -6.89
CA ARG A 399 -5.02 9.87 -8.10
C ARG A 399 -6.51 10.16 -7.96
N ARG A 400 -7.08 10.01 -6.75
CA ARG A 400 -8.53 10.05 -6.55
C ARG A 400 -9.04 11.23 -5.76
N GLU A 401 -8.20 11.86 -4.98
CA GLU A 401 -8.59 12.87 -4.00
C GLU A 401 -7.77 14.15 -4.13
N ALA A 402 -6.94 14.26 -5.18
CA ALA A 402 -6.05 15.41 -5.37
C ALA A 402 -5.24 15.74 -4.10
N LEU A 403 -4.74 14.72 -3.41
CA LEU A 403 -3.93 14.86 -2.20
C LEU A 403 -2.69 15.73 -2.43
N ASP A 404 -2.18 15.76 -3.67
CA ASP A 404 -1.09 16.62 -4.12
C ASP A 404 -1.36 18.09 -3.83
N LEU A 405 -2.57 18.59 -4.10
CA LEU A 405 -2.97 19.97 -3.80
C LEU A 405 -2.95 20.26 -2.29
N VAL A 406 -3.48 19.34 -1.48
CA VAL A 406 -3.50 19.49 -0.02
C VAL A 406 -2.06 19.48 0.55
N LEU A 407 -1.20 18.62 0.04
CA LEU A 407 0.19 18.55 0.46
C LEU A 407 1.00 19.76 0.01
N LEU A 408 0.74 20.31 -1.17
CA LEU A 408 1.34 21.55 -1.66
C LEU A 408 0.94 22.73 -0.76
N GLN A 409 -0.35 22.86 -0.42
CA GLN A 409 -0.82 23.87 0.53
C GLN A 409 -0.15 23.72 1.90
N ALA A 410 -0.04 22.50 2.43
CA ALA A 410 0.62 22.24 3.70
C ALA A 410 2.14 22.53 3.66
N ALA A 411 2.77 22.38 2.50
CA ALA A 411 4.18 22.72 2.30
C ALA A 411 4.40 24.24 2.17
N SER A 412 3.47 24.96 1.53
CA SER A 412 3.55 26.42 1.35
C SER A 412 3.18 27.20 2.62
N THR A 413 2.40 26.63 3.52
CA THR A 413 2.10 27.22 4.85
C THR A 413 3.19 27.01 5.89
N ARG A 414 4.35 26.44 5.52
CA ARG A 414 5.49 26.34 6.40
C ARG A 414 6.04 27.75 6.64
N PRO A 415 6.04 28.29 7.86
CA PRO A 415 6.59 29.63 8.08
C PRO A 415 8.09 29.59 7.80
N GLU A 416 8.51 30.34 6.81
CA GLU A 416 9.89 30.61 6.39
C GLU A 416 10.69 31.40 7.44
N ASN A 417 10.15 31.54 8.68
CA ASN A 417 10.57 32.48 9.70
C ASN A 417 11.46 31.87 10.80
N VAL A 418 12.26 30.83 10.54
CA VAL A 418 13.22 30.33 11.55
C VAL A 418 14.69 30.55 11.15
N GLU A 419 15.00 30.85 9.90
CA GLU A 419 16.41 31.04 9.45
C GLU A 419 16.89 32.51 9.37
N GLN A 420 16.06 33.48 9.72
CA GLN A 420 16.49 34.90 9.77
C GLN A 420 16.72 35.46 11.17
N ARG A 421 16.85 34.63 12.19
CA ARG A 421 17.21 35.09 13.55
C ARG A 421 18.36 34.29 14.15
N PHE A 422 19.48 34.26 13.41
CA PHE A 422 20.82 34.08 14.07
C PHE A 422 21.89 34.78 13.25
#